data_0dd34f79423f4ffb9c60db750d1b94b5
#
_entry.id   0dd34f79423f4ffb9c60db750d1b94b5
#
_cell.length_a   1.000
_cell.length_b   1.000
_cell.length_c   1.000
_cell.angle_alpha   90.00
_cell.angle_beta   90.00
_cell.angle_gamma   90.00
#
_symmetry.space_group_name_H-M   'P 1'
#
loop_
_entity.id
_entity.type
_entity.pdbx_description
1 polymer ?
#
loop_
_entity_poly.entity_id
_entity_poly.type
_entity_poly.pdbx_seq_one_letter_code
_entity_poly.pdbx_strand_id
1 'polypeptide(L)'
;MGMVLYEMAMSPNAKRARLGLAETGAPFERREVNLLAGEQKTASYKAIHPLGRVPTLDDDGVVVWESGAILLYLADKFPEARLMPRALAERGHVYQWLTFGETSIHGYLGPMGFQMFRRTPEKRDRQLLERGRQRMPEVLHVLDRQLEGIDYVVGAFSIADCACAPWLELAPGFGIDLEPFPNVRAWMSRMCARPSWNV
;
A
#
# COMPACT_ATOMS: atom_id res chain seq x y z
N MET A 1 6.07 -15.67 -21.23
CA MET A 1 6.26 -15.41 -19.80
C MET A 1 5.23 -14.37 -19.41
N GLY A 2 5.07 -14.04 -18.16
CA GLY A 2 4.05 -13.10 -17.69
C GLY A 2 4.54 -12.37 -16.46
N MET A 3 3.71 -11.48 -15.90
CA MET A 3 4.03 -10.76 -14.68
C MET A 3 4.09 -11.71 -13.48
N VAL A 4 5.15 -11.61 -12.66
CA VAL A 4 5.31 -12.36 -11.40
C VAL A 4 5.45 -11.35 -10.27
N LEU A 5 4.54 -11.40 -9.29
CA LEU A 5 4.62 -10.61 -8.07
C LEU A 5 5.24 -11.45 -6.95
N TYR A 6 6.46 -11.12 -6.55
CA TYR A 6 7.09 -11.66 -5.35
C TYR A 6 6.58 -10.88 -4.14
N GLU A 7 5.92 -11.57 -3.23
CA GLU A 7 5.20 -10.94 -2.14
C GLU A 7 5.17 -11.78 -0.86
N MET A 8 4.61 -11.21 0.18
CA MET A 8 4.10 -11.91 1.35
C MET A 8 2.65 -11.49 1.54
N ALA A 9 1.73 -12.45 1.59
CA ALA A 9 0.28 -12.20 1.60
C ALA A 9 -0.17 -11.19 2.67
N MET A 10 0.44 -11.24 3.86
CA MET A 10 0.12 -10.33 4.97
C MET A 10 0.81 -8.95 4.88
N SER A 11 1.63 -8.69 3.87
CA SER A 11 2.33 -7.41 3.73
C SER A 11 1.41 -6.34 3.15
N PRO A 12 1.16 -5.22 3.86
CA PRO A 12 0.36 -4.12 3.30
C PRO A 12 1.00 -3.49 2.07
N ASN A 13 2.34 -3.44 2.00
CA ASN A 13 3.04 -2.95 0.81
C ASN A 13 2.86 -3.89 -0.37
N ALA A 14 2.86 -5.22 -0.14
CA ALA A 14 2.54 -6.18 -1.19
C ALA A 14 1.07 -6.08 -1.61
N LYS A 15 0.15 -5.86 -0.66
CA LYS A 15 -1.27 -5.62 -0.96
C LYS A 15 -1.48 -4.40 -1.86
N ARG A 16 -0.68 -3.33 -1.72
CA ARG A 16 -0.70 -2.19 -2.65
C ARG A 16 -0.46 -2.63 -4.11
N ALA A 17 0.61 -3.38 -4.34
CA ALA A 17 0.97 -3.88 -5.67
C ALA A 17 -0.07 -4.87 -6.20
N ARG A 18 -0.56 -5.78 -5.35
CA ARG A 18 -1.62 -6.74 -5.67
C ARG A 18 -2.91 -6.06 -6.13
N LEU A 19 -3.35 -5.03 -5.40
CA LEU A 19 -4.52 -4.21 -5.77
C LEU A 19 -4.32 -3.60 -7.16
N GLY A 20 -3.18 -2.93 -7.38
CA GLY A 20 -2.89 -2.35 -8.69
C GLY A 20 -2.91 -3.39 -9.82
N LEU A 21 -2.27 -4.55 -9.63
CA LEU A 21 -2.28 -5.65 -10.59
C LEU A 21 -3.69 -6.16 -10.85
N ALA A 22 -4.46 -6.44 -9.81
CA ALA A 22 -5.83 -6.96 -9.96
C ALA A 22 -6.74 -5.98 -10.71
N GLU A 23 -6.58 -4.69 -10.49
CA GLU A 23 -7.36 -3.64 -11.18
C GLU A 23 -6.96 -3.47 -12.65
N THR A 24 -5.79 -3.93 -13.07
CA THR A 24 -5.46 -3.97 -14.50
C THR A 24 -6.22 -5.03 -15.27
N GLY A 25 -6.74 -6.06 -14.59
CA GLY A 25 -7.33 -7.24 -15.21
C GLY A 25 -6.32 -8.15 -15.93
N ALA A 26 -5.04 -7.81 -15.95
CA ALA A 26 -3.99 -8.61 -16.55
C ALA A 26 -3.64 -9.83 -15.68
N PRO A 27 -3.37 -11.01 -16.27
CA PRO A 27 -2.97 -12.18 -15.52
C PRO A 27 -1.57 -12.00 -14.91
N PHE A 28 -1.40 -12.44 -13.69
CA PHE A 28 -0.10 -12.46 -13.00
C PHE A 28 0.02 -13.68 -12.08
N GLU A 29 1.26 -14.13 -11.88
CA GLU A 29 1.61 -15.15 -10.90
C GLU A 29 1.94 -14.49 -9.56
N ARG A 30 1.48 -15.06 -8.46
CA ARG A 30 1.91 -14.67 -7.11
C ARG A 30 2.96 -15.66 -6.63
N ARG A 31 4.11 -15.14 -6.22
CA ARG A 31 5.19 -15.94 -5.64
C ARG A 31 5.43 -15.50 -4.20
N GLU A 32 5.03 -16.37 -3.27
CA GLU A 32 5.20 -16.11 -1.85
C GLU A 32 6.68 -16.07 -1.48
N VAL A 33 7.09 -15.06 -0.72
CA VAL A 33 8.43 -14.92 -0.14
C VAL A 33 8.32 -15.05 1.37
N ASN A 34 8.86 -16.13 1.92
CA ASN A 34 8.76 -16.40 3.34
C ASN A 34 9.70 -15.48 4.15
N LEU A 35 9.17 -14.33 4.54
CA LEU A 35 9.92 -13.33 5.34
C LEU A 35 10.26 -13.86 6.74
N LEU A 36 9.51 -14.81 7.29
CA LEU A 36 9.77 -15.38 8.60
C LEU A 36 10.98 -16.33 8.56
N ALA A 37 11.11 -17.10 7.49
CA ALA A 37 12.27 -17.94 7.23
C ALA A 37 13.51 -17.15 6.75
N GLY A 38 13.34 -15.87 6.45
CA GLY A 38 14.45 -15.03 5.98
C GLY A 38 14.76 -15.18 4.49
N GLU A 39 13.84 -15.74 3.68
CA GLU A 39 14.03 -15.96 2.24
C GLU A 39 14.43 -14.68 1.50
N GLN A 40 13.87 -13.52 1.89
CA GLN A 40 14.23 -12.22 1.33
C GLN A 40 15.69 -11.81 1.55
N LYS A 41 16.42 -12.51 2.40
CA LYS A 41 17.84 -12.24 2.69
C LYS A 41 18.79 -13.13 1.89
N THR A 42 18.26 -14.10 1.16
CA THR A 42 19.07 -14.99 0.31
C THR A 42 19.74 -14.22 -0.83
N ALA A 43 20.86 -14.70 -1.33
CA ALA A 43 21.56 -14.08 -2.44
C ALA A 43 20.69 -14.06 -3.70
N SER A 44 19.92 -15.13 -3.95
CA SER A 44 19.01 -15.23 -5.09
C SER A 44 17.92 -14.15 -5.05
N TYR A 45 17.27 -13.94 -3.91
CA TYR A 45 16.25 -12.90 -3.80
C TYR A 45 16.86 -11.49 -3.86
N LYS A 46 18.02 -11.28 -3.25
CA LYS A 46 18.71 -9.99 -3.30
C LYS A 46 19.21 -9.60 -4.70
N ALA A 47 19.32 -10.55 -5.62
CA ALA A 47 19.61 -10.26 -7.00
C ALA A 47 18.45 -9.53 -7.70
N ILE A 48 17.20 -9.74 -7.26
CA ILE A 48 16.01 -9.07 -7.80
C ILE A 48 15.56 -7.88 -6.93
N HIS A 49 15.79 -7.92 -5.60
CA HIS A 49 15.51 -6.80 -4.70
C HIS A 49 16.72 -6.52 -3.78
N PRO A 50 17.56 -5.53 -4.06
CA PRO A 50 18.83 -5.30 -3.35
C PRO A 50 18.70 -5.15 -1.83
N LEU A 51 17.59 -4.56 -1.36
CA LEU A 51 17.30 -4.40 0.08
C LEU A 51 16.64 -5.63 0.71
N GLY A 52 16.27 -6.66 -0.08
CA GLY A 52 15.62 -7.85 0.42
C GLY A 52 14.27 -7.55 1.09
N ARG A 53 13.35 -6.92 0.33
CA ARG A 53 12.00 -6.56 0.80
C ARG A 53 10.96 -7.10 -0.18
N VAL A 54 9.69 -7.01 0.19
CA VAL A 54 8.55 -7.25 -0.68
C VAL A 54 7.66 -6.00 -0.71
N PRO A 55 6.96 -5.76 -1.83
CA PRO A 55 6.87 -6.52 -3.06
C PRO A 55 8.02 -6.27 -4.04
N THR A 56 8.17 -7.21 -5.00
CA THR A 56 8.92 -7.02 -6.25
C THR A 56 8.06 -7.52 -7.39
N LEU A 57 7.93 -6.77 -8.45
CA LEU A 57 7.31 -7.19 -9.71
C LEU A 57 8.40 -7.53 -10.72
N ASP A 58 8.31 -8.70 -11.33
CA ASP A 58 9.08 -9.09 -12.51
C ASP A 58 8.11 -9.20 -13.68
N ASP A 59 8.27 -8.35 -14.67
CA ASP A 59 7.47 -8.31 -15.88
C ASP A 59 8.35 -8.66 -17.08
N ASP A 60 8.45 -9.95 -17.36
CA ASP A 60 9.28 -10.48 -18.45
C ASP A 60 10.73 -9.96 -18.41
N GLY A 61 11.33 -9.91 -17.22
CA GLY A 61 12.71 -9.44 -17.00
C GLY A 61 12.83 -7.96 -16.66
N VAL A 62 11.75 -7.17 -16.73
CA VAL A 62 11.70 -5.81 -16.17
C VAL A 62 11.35 -5.91 -14.69
N VAL A 63 12.37 -5.80 -13.84
CA VAL A 63 12.21 -5.92 -12.39
C VAL A 63 11.98 -4.55 -11.75
N VAL A 64 10.83 -4.38 -11.12
CA VAL A 64 10.44 -3.17 -10.41
C VAL A 64 10.19 -3.49 -8.92
N TRP A 65 10.80 -2.74 -8.04
CA TRP A 65 10.57 -2.80 -6.60
C TRP A 65 10.19 -1.41 -6.07
N GLU A 66 9.76 -1.31 -4.80
CA GLU A 66 8.96 -0.26 -4.16
C GLU A 66 7.50 -0.28 -4.64
N SER A 67 6.57 -0.42 -3.69
CA SER A 67 5.15 -0.58 -4.03
C SER A 67 4.57 0.59 -4.83
N GLY A 68 5.00 1.81 -4.52
CA GLY A 68 4.59 3.00 -5.28
C GLY A 68 5.13 3.01 -6.71
N ALA A 69 6.38 2.59 -6.93
CA ALA A 69 6.95 2.48 -8.26
C ALA A 69 6.24 1.40 -9.09
N ILE A 70 5.88 0.27 -8.46
CA ILE A 70 5.08 -0.78 -9.11
C ILE A 70 3.71 -0.22 -9.54
N LEU A 71 3.03 0.53 -8.68
CA LEU A 71 1.75 1.15 -9.00
C LEU A 71 1.85 2.11 -10.19
N LEU A 72 2.88 2.95 -10.22
CA LEU A 72 3.14 3.87 -11.33
C LEU A 72 3.42 3.12 -12.63
N TYR A 73 4.28 2.11 -12.57
CA TYR A 73 4.60 1.25 -13.71
C TYR A 73 3.34 0.59 -14.29
N LEU A 74 2.49 0.04 -13.46
CA LEU A 74 1.24 -0.61 -13.88
C LEU A 74 0.26 0.39 -14.49
N ALA A 75 0.13 1.59 -13.93
CA ALA A 75 -0.75 2.63 -14.45
C ALA A 75 -0.32 3.12 -15.84
N ASP A 76 0.99 3.19 -16.10
CA ASP A 76 1.53 3.58 -17.42
C ASP A 76 1.48 2.40 -18.41
N LYS A 77 1.70 1.16 -17.96
CA LYS A 77 1.65 -0.04 -18.80
C LYS A 77 0.23 -0.38 -19.25
N PHE A 78 -0.79 -0.13 -18.39
CA PHE A 78 -2.20 -0.47 -18.62
C PHE A 78 -3.10 0.77 -18.56
N PRO A 79 -2.96 1.72 -19.50
CA PRO A 79 -3.72 2.96 -19.48
C PRO A 79 -5.23 2.77 -19.59
N GLU A 80 -5.68 1.63 -20.15
CA GLU A 80 -7.08 1.23 -20.25
C GLU A 80 -7.70 0.90 -18.87
N ALA A 81 -6.91 0.53 -17.88
CA ALA A 81 -7.37 0.30 -16.52
C ALA A 81 -7.72 1.61 -15.78
N ARG A 82 -7.38 2.76 -16.35
CA ARG A 82 -7.71 4.10 -15.83
C ARG A 82 -7.24 4.35 -14.38
N LEU A 83 -6.16 3.70 -13.99
CA LEU A 83 -5.56 3.86 -12.65
C LEU A 83 -4.83 5.20 -12.46
N MET A 84 -4.62 5.93 -13.57
CA MET A 84 -4.00 7.25 -13.63
C MET A 84 -4.76 8.12 -14.64
N PRO A 85 -5.13 9.35 -14.29
CA PRO A 85 -5.75 10.28 -15.23
C PRO A 85 -4.75 10.71 -16.33
N ARG A 86 -5.28 11.22 -17.45
CA ARG A 86 -4.44 11.66 -18.58
C ARG A 86 -3.89 13.09 -18.39
N ALA A 87 -4.70 13.99 -17.84
CA ALA A 87 -4.32 15.37 -17.66
C ALA A 87 -3.22 15.52 -16.60
N LEU A 88 -2.18 16.29 -16.91
CA LEU A 88 -1.01 16.45 -16.02
C LEU A 88 -1.40 17.02 -14.64
N ALA A 89 -2.32 17.96 -14.58
CA ALA A 89 -2.78 18.53 -13.33
C ALA A 89 -3.44 17.47 -12.42
N GLU A 90 -4.30 16.61 -13.00
CA GLU A 90 -4.94 15.50 -12.28
C GLU A 90 -3.91 14.43 -11.84
N ARG A 91 -2.93 14.14 -12.71
CA ARG A 91 -1.79 13.25 -12.35
C ARG A 91 -1.01 13.80 -11.15
N GLY A 92 -0.84 15.13 -11.08
CA GLY A 92 -0.21 15.79 -9.94
C GLY A 92 -0.89 15.47 -8.62
N HIS A 93 -2.23 15.44 -8.59
CA HIS A 93 -2.99 15.03 -7.40
C HIS A 93 -2.80 13.53 -7.07
N VAL A 94 -2.77 12.67 -8.09
CA VAL A 94 -2.49 11.24 -7.86
C VAL A 94 -1.09 11.06 -7.27
N TYR A 95 -0.07 11.74 -7.80
CA TYR A 95 1.30 11.69 -7.26
C TYR A 95 1.36 12.19 -5.81
N GLN A 96 0.66 13.29 -5.51
CA GLN A 96 0.56 13.83 -4.15
C GLN A 96 0.03 12.79 -3.18
N TRP A 97 -1.10 12.14 -3.50
CA TRP A 97 -1.75 11.20 -2.61
C TRP A 97 -1.06 9.83 -2.57
N LEU A 98 -0.44 9.39 -3.66
CA LEU A 98 0.45 8.23 -3.63
C LEU A 98 1.61 8.48 -2.66
N THR A 99 2.29 9.63 -2.79
CA THR A 99 3.39 10.01 -1.90
C THR A 99 2.91 10.18 -0.45
N PHE A 100 1.73 10.77 -0.22
CA PHE A 100 1.13 10.86 1.10
C PHE A 100 0.90 9.49 1.73
N GLY A 101 0.40 8.51 0.96
CA GLY A 101 0.26 7.12 1.40
C GLY A 101 1.59 6.50 1.83
N GLU A 102 2.68 6.83 1.13
CA GLU A 102 4.01 6.27 1.41
C GLU A 102 4.72 7.00 2.57
N THR A 103 4.65 8.31 2.64
CA THR A 103 5.43 9.09 3.60
C THR A 103 4.67 9.42 4.88
N SER A 104 3.36 9.69 4.79
CA SER A 104 2.54 10.09 5.94
C SER A 104 1.82 8.89 6.57
N ILE A 105 1.12 8.07 5.79
CA ILE A 105 0.43 6.89 6.34
C ILE A 105 1.44 5.80 6.69
N HIS A 106 2.22 5.33 5.73
CA HIS A 106 3.23 4.29 5.97
C HIS A 106 4.35 4.78 6.88
N GLY A 107 4.71 6.06 6.83
CA GLY A 107 5.73 6.65 7.69
C GLY A 107 5.49 6.43 9.18
N TYR A 108 4.23 6.38 9.62
CA TYR A 108 3.88 6.04 10.99
C TYR A 108 3.46 4.58 11.16
N LEU A 109 2.56 4.07 10.30
CA LEU A 109 2.03 2.71 10.46
C LEU A 109 3.06 1.62 10.12
N GLY A 110 4.01 1.87 9.22
CA GLY A 110 5.07 0.92 8.87
C GLY A 110 5.98 0.56 10.05
N PRO A 111 6.58 1.55 10.74
CA PRO A 111 7.34 1.32 11.96
C PRO A 111 6.51 0.67 13.07
N MET A 112 5.24 1.08 13.26
CA MET A 112 4.33 0.44 14.21
C MET A 112 4.10 -1.02 13.86
N GLY A 113 3.82 -1.32 12.58
CA GLY A 113 3.66 -2.69 12.09
C GLY A 113 4.90 -3.55 12.35
N PHE A 114 6.11 -3.01 12.16
CA PHE A 114 7.33 -3.72 12.53
C PHE A 114 7.36 -4.10 14.02
N GLN A 115 6.99 -3.18 14.92
CA GLN A 115 6.92 -3.46 16.35
C GLN A 115 5.85 -4.52 16.68
N MET A 116 4.69 -4.44 16.02
CA MET A 116 3.57 -5.32 16.31
C MET A 116 3.78 -6.75 15.77
N PHE A 117 4.37 -6.89 14.58
CA PHE A 117 4.49 -8.19 13.90
C PHE A 117 5.85 -8.88 14.08
N ARG A 118 6.91 -8.13 14.42
CA ARG A 118 8.28 -8.65 14.47
C ARG A 118 8.90 -8.61 15.88
N ARG A 119 8.20 -8.06 16.86
CA ARG A 119 8.67 -7.97 18.25
C ARG A 119 7.67 -8.60 19.20
N THR A 120 8.19 -9.31 20.19
CA THR A 120 7.36 -9.75 21.33
C THR A 120 6.92 -8.52 22.15
N PRO A 121 5.79 -8.55 22.86
CA PRO A 121 5.25 -7.40 23.60
C PRO A 121 6.27 -6.70 24.50
N GLU A 122 7.17 -7.47 25.14
CA GLU A 122 8.19 -6.97 26.08
C GLU A 122 9.31 -6.21 25.35
N LYS A 123 9.55 -6.52 24.06
CA LYS A 123 10.62 -5.93 23.24
C LYS A 123 10.13 -4.81 22.32
N ARG A 124 8.84 -4.46 22.40
CA ARG A 124 8.28 -3.37 21.59
C ARG A 124 8.74 -2.02 22.09
N ASP A 125 9.09 -1.17 21.15
CA ASP A 125 9.35 0.25 21.44
C ASP A 125 8.01 0.96 21.70
N ARG A 126 7.69 1.14 22.99
CA ARG A 126 6.44 1.77 23.45
C ARG A 126 6.38 3.24 23.05
N GLN A 127 7.53 3.95 23.05
CA GLN A 127 7.58 5.36 22.68
C GLN A 127 7.26 5.56 21.20
N LEU A 128 7.78 4.69 20.33
CA LEU A 128 7.47 4.70 18.90
C LEU A 128 5.98 4.44 18.66
N LEU A 129 5.40 3.43 19.33
CA LEU A 129 3.98 3.11 19.20
C LEU A 129 3.10 4.27 19.66
N GLU A 130 3.44 4.88 20.80
CA GLU A 130 2.70 6.01 21.33
C GLU A 130 2.78 7.24 20.41
N ARG A 131 3.98 7.55 19.91
CA ARG A 131 4.16 8.62 18.92
C ARG A 131 3.32 8.41 17.66
N GLY A 132 3.24 7.17 17.16
CA GLY A 132 2.38 6.83 16.03
C GLY A 132 0.91 7.10 16.33
N ARG A 133 0.41 6.68 17.51
CA ARG A 133 -0.98 6.93 17.93
C ARG A 133 -1.30 8.42 18.07
N GLN A 134 -0.36 9.21 18.54
CA GLN A 134 -0.54 10.65 18.70
C GLN A 134 -0.53 11.41 17.36
N ARG A 135 0.22 10.91 16.36
CA ARG A 135 0.38 11.59 15.07
C ARG A 135 -0.62 11.16 14.00
N MET A 136 -1.06 9.90 14.04
CA MET A 136 -2.01 9.41 13.04
C MET A 136 -3.31 10.18 12.95
N PRO A 137 -3.91 10.71 14.02
CA PRO A 137 -5.12 11.54 13.93
C PRO A 137 -4.95 12.78 13.03
N GLU A 138 -3.78 13.43 13.02
CA GLU A 138 -3.49 14.56 12.11
C GLU A 138 -3.52 14.10 10.65
N VAL A 139 -2.88 12.95 10.35
CA VAL A 139 -2.84 12.37 9.01
C VAL A 139 -4.25 11.96 8.55
N LEU A 140 -5.02 11.32 9.44
CA LEU A 140 -6.38 10.89 9.15
C LEU A 140 -7.31 12.10 8.93
N HIS A 141 -7.14 13.19 9.67
CA HIS A 141 -7.93 14.39 9.47
C HIS A 141 -7.72 15.01 8.08
N VAL A 142 -6.49 15.02 7.59
CA VAL A 142 -6.17 15.49 6.23
C VAL A 142 -6.87 14.61 5.18
N LEU A 143 -6.80 13.28 5.34
CA LEU A 143 -7.43 12.33 4.43
C LEU A 143 -8.97 12.40 4.51
N ASP A 144 -9.54 12.54 5.71
CA ASP A 144 -10.99 12.62 5.92
C ASP A 144 -11.58 13.86 5.24
N ARG A 145 -10.93 15.00 5.38
CA ARG A 145 -11.33 16.23 4.67
C ARG A 145 -11.21 16.11 3.15
N GLN A 146 -10.16 15.43 2.66
CA GLN A 146 -10.00 15.19 1.23
C GLN A 146 -11.14 14.35 0.66
N LEU A 147 -11.64 13.39 1.42
CA LEU A 147 -12.71 12.48 1.01
C LEU A 147 -14.11 13.06 1.15
N GLU A 148 -14.24 14.28 1.62
CA GLU A 148 -15.55 14.93 1.77
C GLU A 148 -16.22 15.13 0.40
N GLY A 149 -17.39 14.50 0.21
CA GLY A 149 -18.17 14.62 -1.01
C GLY A 149 -17.63 13.86 -2.23
N ILE A 150 -16.58 13.05 -2.08
CA ILE A 150 -16.01 12.23 -3.17
C ILE A 150 -15.86 10.76 -2.74
N ASP A 151 -15.91 9.86 -3.72
CA ASP A 151 -15.87 8.43 -3.46
C ASP A 151 -14.46 7.87 -3.25
N TYR A 152 -13.47 8.42 -3.94
CA TYR A 152 -12.06 8.01 -3.92
C TYR A 152 -11.14 9.21 -3.77
N VAL A 153 -9.90 8.98 -3.34
CA VAL A 153 -8.96 10.02 -2.89
C VAL A 153 -8.77 11.17 -3.90
N VAL A 154 -8.91 10.88 -5.20
CA VAL A 154 -8.84 11.89 -6.27
C VAL A 154 -10.14 11.96 -7.11
N GLY A 155 -11.28 11.60 -6.50
CA GLY A 155 -12.60 11.56 -7.13
C GLY A 155 -12.88 10.21 -7.79
N ALA A 156 -12.11 9.78 -8.77
CA ALA A 156 -12.15 8.45 -9.35
C ALA A 156 -11.12 7.53 -8.69
N PHE A 157 -11.40 6.22 -8.68
CA PHE A 157 -10.44 5.22 -8.20
C PHE A 157 -9.12 5.30 -8.98
N SER A 158 -8.01 5.23 -8.25
CA SER A 158 -6.67 5.36 -8.82
C SER A 158 -5.61 4.62 -7.98
N ILE A 159 -4.36 4.66 -8.45
CA ILE A 159 -3.23 4.14 -7.66
C ILE A 159 -3.04 4.88 -6.32
N ALA A 160 -3.58 6.07 -6.16
CA ALA A 160 -3.55 6.79 -4.88
C ALA A 160 -4.35 6.03 -3.79
N ASP A 161 -5.50 5.47 -4.17
CA ASP A 161 -6.30 4.62 -3.27
C ASP A 161 -5.56 3.33 -2.91
N CYS A 162 -4.94 2.69 -3.90
CA CYS A 162 -4.09 1.51 -3.68
C CYS A 162 -2.92 1.79 -2.72
N ALA A 163 -2.34 3.00 -2.78
CA ALA A 163 -1.23 3.39 -1.91
C ALA A 163 -1.66 3.69 -0.47
N CYS A 164 -2.85 4.26 -0.28
CA CYS A 164 -3.31 4.71 1.04
C CYS A 164 -4.00 3.61 1.86
N ALA A 165 -4.90 2.82 1.24
CA ALA A 165 -5.84 1.97 1.96
C ALA A 165 -5.21 0.77 2.73
N PRO A 166 -4.25 -0.02 2.18
CA PRO A 166 -3.81 -1.26 2.82
C PRO A 166 -3.21 -1.11 4.22
N TRP A 167 -2.56 0.00 4.50
CA TRP A 167 -2.02 0.26 5.84
C TRP A 167 -3.10 0.70 6.82
N LEU A 168 -4.16 1.39 6.35
CA LEU A 168 -5.26 1.84 7.20
C LEU A 168 -6.16 0.69 7.66
N GLU A 169 -6.21 -0.41 6.90
CA GLU A 169 -6.87 -1.65 7.34
C GLU A 169 -6.31 -2.16 8.68
N LEU A 170 -5.03 -1.95 8.93
CA LEU A 170 -4.34 -2.41 10.15
C LEU A 170 -4.38 -1.39 11.29
N ALA A 171 -4.78 -0.15 11.02
CA ALA A 171 -4.72 0.95 11.98
C ALA A 171 -5.47 0.64 13.31
N PRO A 172 -6.69 0.06 13.29
CA PRO A 172 -7.37 -0.31 14.53
C PRO A 172 -6.59 -1.31 15.40
N GLY A 173 -5.93 -2.28 14.77
CA GLY A 173 -5.06 -3.26 15.46
C GLY A 173 -3.82 -2.62 16.12
N PHE A 174 -3.46 -1.40 15.73
CA PHE A 174 -2.38 -0.63 16.34
C PHE A 174 -2.87 0.37 17.41
N GLY A 175 -4.18 0.37 17.69
CA GLY A 175 -4.82 1.28 18.64
C GLY A 175 -5.07 2.68 18.06
N ILE A 176 -5.26 2.77 16.75
CA ILE A 176 -5.69 4.00 16.05
C ILE A 176 -7.20 3.91 15.83
N ASP A 177 -7.94 4.83 16.43
CA ASP A 177 -9.38 4.92 16.28
C ASP A 177 -9.77 5.61 14.97
N LEU A 178 -10.61 4.97 14.16
CA LEU A 178 -11.15 5.52 12.91
C LEU A 178 -12.56 6.10 13.06
N GLU A 179 -13.21 5.94 14.23
CA GLU A 179 -14.58 6.44 14.44
C GLU A 179 -14.71 7.97 14.24
N PRO A 180 -13.74 8.82 14.63
CA PRO A 180 -13.81 10.25 14.39
C PRO A 180 -13.70 10.67 12.91
N PHE A 181 -13.43 9.75 11.98
CA PHE A 181 -13.13 10.01 10.57
C PHE A 181 -14.17 9.33 9.64
N PRO A 182 -15.40 9.87 9.53
CA PRO A 182 -16.51 9.20 8.84
C PRO A 182 -16.25 9.03 7.33
N ASN A 183 -15.57 9.96 6.68
CA ASN A 183 -15.29 9.87 5.24
C ASN A 183 -14.21 8.81 4.97
N VAL A 184 -13.19 8.70 5.83
CA VAL A 184 -12.18 7.62 5.76
C VAL A 184 -12.86 6.26 5.95
N ARG A 185 -13.76 6.11 6.91
CA ARG A 185 -14.49 4.85 7.15
C ARG A 185 -15.35 4.46 5.95
N ALA A 186 -16.11 5.42 5.40
CA ALA A 186 -16.95 5.19 4.23
C ALA A 186 -16.10 4.78 3.00
N TRP A 187 -14.97 5.47 2.79
CA TRP A 187 -14.03 5.13 1.74
C TRP A 187 -13.37 3.76 1.98
N MET A 188 -12.92 3.43 3.18
CA MET A 188 -12.38 2.10 3.49
C MET A 188 -13.42 1.00 3.25
N SER A 189 -14.68 1.23 3.58
CA SER A 189 -15.76 0.30 3.27
C SER A 189 -15.88 0.06 1.76
N ARG A 190 -15.82 1.12 0.94
CA ARG A 190 -15.81 1.01 -0.53
C ARG A 190 -14.59 0.25 -1.03
N MET A 191 -13.41 0.52 -0.48
CA MET A 191 -12.18 -0.19 -0.82
C MET A 191 -12.29 -1.68 -0.53
N CYS A 192 -12.76 -2.06 0.66
CA CYS A 192 -12.94 -3.46 1.06
C CYS A 192 -13.99 -4.20 0.22
N ALA A 193 -14.98 -3.50 -0.32
CA ALA A 193 -16.02 -4.07 -1.19
C ALA A 193 -15.54 -4.32 -2.64
N ARG A 194 -14.38 -3.81 -3.05
CA ARG A 194 -13.86 -4.06 -4.40
C ARG A 194 -13.43 -5.51 -4.56
N PRO A 195 -13.71 -6.16 -5.70
CA PRO A 195 -13.23 -7.53 -5.95
C PRO A 195 -11.72 -7.68 -5.81
N SER A 196 -10.95 -6.67 -6.23
CA SER A 196 -9.49 -6.62 -6.13
C SER A 196 -8.95 -6.62 -4.69
N TRP A 197 -9.76 -6.27 -3.70
CA TRP A 197 -9.33 -6.22 -2.31
C TRP A 197 -8.97 -7.59 -1.72
N ASN A 198 -9.62 -8.64 -2.22
CA ASN A 198 -9.51 -10.02 -1.72
C ASN A 198 -8.66 -10.93 -2.62
N VAL A 199 -7.91 -10.37 -3.55
CA VAL A 199 -7.00 -11.12 -4.45
C VAL A 199 -5.73 -11.57 -3.77
#